data_90b4bac3e4d9ee0de3c6d70b5fc0beab
#
_entry.id   90b4bac3e4d9ee0de3c6d70b5fc0beab
#
_cell.length_a   1.000
_cell.length_b   1.000
_cell.length_c   1.000
_cell.angle_alpha   90.00
_cell.angle_beta   90.00
_cell.angle_gamma   90.00
#
_symmetry.space_group_name_H-M   'P 1'
#
loop_
_entity.id
_entity.type
_entity.pdbx_description
1 polymer ?
#
loop_
_entity_poly.entity_id
_entity_poly.type
_entity_poly.pdbx_seq_one_letter_code
_entity_poly.pdbx_strand_id
1 'polypeptide(L)'
;AAPIGVFDSGIGGLSVLQALRHELPQEHFVYLADSGHAPYGERGDAFVQARTHAIAHHLRAQHGIKALVIACNTATAAAVESLRAALPDLPMIGVEPAIKPASLSSQTHHVGLMATRGTVESRRFHKLLHEHGQHTQFHAQACDGLARAIELSTQAEDGAMEVQALCARYISAL
;
A
#
# COMPACT_ATOMS: atom_id res chain seq x y z
N ALA A 1 -25.68 -2.24 9.22
CA ALA A 1 -25.14 -2.66 7.93
C ALA A 1 -23.78 -3.33 8.15
N ALA A 2 -23.40 -4.32 7.31
CA ALA A 2 -22.09 -4.96 7.38
C ALA A 2 -20.99 -3.93 7.06
N PRO A 3 -19.84 -3.92 7.78
CA PRO A 3 -18.80 -2.93 7.58
C PRO A 3 -17.93 -3.22 6.35
N ILE A 4 -17.17 -2.20 5.93
CA ILE A 4 -16.08 -2.35 4.98
C ILE A 4 -14.79 -2.61 5.77
N GLY A 5 -14.09 -3.71 5.48
CA GLY A 5 -12.76 -3.96 6.03
C GLY A 5 -11.71 -3.11 5.30
N VAL A 6 -10.80 -2.51 6.06
CA VAL A 6 -9.65 -1.77 5.52
C VAL A 6 -8.40 -2.35 6.16
N PHE A 7 -7.48 -2.82 5.36
CA PHE A 7 -6.25 -3.47 5.82
C PHE A 7 -5.01 -2.78 5.30
N ASP A 8 -4.05 -2.56 6.16
CA ASP A 8 -2.69 -2.15 5.82
C ASP A 8 -1.66 -2.95 6.64
N SER A 9 -0.42 -3.01 6.17
CA SER A 9 0.69 -3.58 6.94
C SER A 9 1.04 -2.79 8.19
N GLY A 10 0.72 -1.47 8.22
CA GLY A 10 1.06 -0.57 9.31
C GLY A 10 0.14 0.64 9.42
N ILE A 11 0.74 1.82 9.63
CA ILE A 11 -0.01 3.08 9.84
C ILE A 11 -0.38 3.81 8.54
N GLY A 12 0.30 3.51 7.42
CA GLY A 12 0.12 4.22 6.15
C GLY A 12 -1.30 4.19 5.63
N GLY A 13 -2.00 3.07 5.82
CA GLY A 13 -3.39 2.90 5.40
C GLY A 13 -4.41 3.79 6.12
N LEU A 14 -4.03 4.46 7.20
CA LEU A 14 -4.91 5.44 7.88
C LEU A 14 -5.27 6.61 6.97
N SER A 15 -4.40 7.00 6.06
CA SER A 15 -4.69 8.04 5.06
C SER A 15 -5.79 7.59 4.09
N VAL A 16 -5.76 6.32 3.68
CA VAL A 16 -6.81 5.71 2.85
C VAL A 16 -8.12 5.60 3.63
N LEU A 17 -8.07 5.17 4.89
CA LEU A 17 -9.25 5.12 5.75
C LEU A 17 -9.88 6.51 5.91
N GLN A 18 -9.08 7.56 6.10
CA GLN A 18 -9.58 8.93 6.23
C GLN A 18 -10.31 9.37 4.96
N ALA A 19 -9.73 9.11 3.78
CA ALA A 19 -10.36 9.41 2.50
C ALA A 19 -11.67 8.63 2.32
N LEU A 20 -11.68 7.34 2.63
CA LEU A 20 -12.89 6.51 2.56
C LEU A 20 -14.00 7.04 3.47
N ARG A 21 -13.69 7.46 4.69
CA ARG A 21 -14.67 8.04 5.62
C ARG A 21 -15.23 9.37 5.13
N HIS A 22 -14.43 10.14 4.41
CA HIS A 22 -14.88 11.40 3.81
C HIS A 22 -15.84 11.15 2.64
N GLU A 23 -15.49 10.23 1.76
CA GLU A 23 -16.27 9.91 0.56
C GLU A 23 -17.52 9.07 0.85
N LEU A 24 -17.47 8.24 1.91
CA LEU A 24 -18.51 7.30 2.27
C LEU A 24 -18.96 7.49 3.74
N PRO A 25 -19.50 8.67 4.12
CA PRO A 25 -19.77 9.02 5.52
C PRO A 25 -20.85 8.17 6.19
N GLN A 26 -21.66 7.44 5.41
CA GLN A 26 -22.70 6.54 5.92
C GLN A 26 -22.23 5.10 6.12
N GLU A 27 -20.97 4.78 5.73
CA GLU A 27 -20.44 3.44 5.86
C GLU A 27 -19.70 3.23 7.19
N HIS A 28 -19.75 2.00 7.68
CA HIS A 28 -18.95 1.57 8.82
C HIS A 28 -17.67 0.90 8.34
N PHE A 29 -16.57 1.19 9.01
CA PHE A 29 -15.26 0.64 8.66
C PHE A 29 -14.67 -0.14 9.83
N VAL A 30 -14.01 -1.25 9.52
CA VAL A 30 -13.11 -1.96 10.44
C VAL A 30 -11.71 -1.87 9.85
N TYR A 31 -10.82 -1.17 10.56
CA TYR A 31 -9.42 -1.01 10.17
C TYR A 31 -8.55 -2.02 10.91
N LEU A 32 -7.66 -2.71 10.19
CA LEU A 32 -6.66 -3.58 10.75
C LEU A 32 -5.29 -3.22 10.20
N ALA A 33 -4.37 -2.85 11.10
CA ALA A 33 -2.95 -2.69 10.81
C ALA A 33 -2.20 -3.93 11.31
N ASP A 34 -1.42 -4.58 10.44
CA ASP A 34 -0.57 -5.72 10.82
C ASP A 34 0.79 -5.27 11.37
N SER A 35 0.77 -4.28 12.28
CA SER A 35 1.95 -3.58 12.80
C SER A 35 3.00 -4.49 13.41
N GLY A 36 2.59 -5.63 13.99
CA GLY A 36 3.51 -6.64 14.52
C GLY A 36 4.36 -7.34 13.44
N HIS A 37 4.00 -7.20 12.17
CA HIS A 37 4.69 -7.81 11.04
C HIS A 37 5.20 -6.79 10.00
N ALA A 38 4.95 -5.50 10.25
CA ALA A 38 5.44 -4.40 9.42
C ALA A 38 6.98 -4.28 9.49
N PRO A 39 7.63 -3.75 8.43
CA PRO A 39 7.07 -3.44 7.12
C PRO A 39 7.01 -4.67 6.19
N TYR A 40 6.03 -4.71 5.29
CA TYR A 40 5.92 -5.78 4.30
C TYR A 40 6.88 -5.64 3.12
N GLY A 41 7.31 -4.41 2.85
CA GLY A 41 8.04 -4.08 1.62
C GLY A 41 9.41 -4.75 1.46
N GLU A 42 9.97 -5.28 2.54
CA GLU A 42 11.25 -5.98 2.58
C GLU A 42 11.06 -7.49 2.84
N ARG A 43 9.82 -7.96 2.87
CA ARG A 43 9.48 -9.38 3.03
C ARG A 43 9.23 -10.01 1.65
N GLY A 44 9.50 -11.30 1.54
CA GLY A 44 9.20 -12.04 0.31
C GLY A 44 7.69 -12.18 0.06
N ASP A 45 7.30 -12.32 -1.21
CA ASP A 45 5.89 -12.42 -1.63
C ASP A 45 5.11 -13.49 -0.89
N ALA A 46 5.70 -14.66 -0.65
CA ALA A 46 5.05 -15.75 0.06
C ALA A 46 4.61 -15.34 1.48
N PHE A 47 5.46 -14.58 2.19
CA PHE A 47 5.13 -14.06 3.52
C PHE A 47 3.98 -13.06 3.43
N VAL A 48 4.07 -12.10 2.50
CA VAL A 48 3.05 -11.06 2.33
C VAL A 48 1.70 -11.68 1.93
N GLN A 49 1.71 -12.66 1.03
CA GLN A 49 0.50 -13.40 0.65
C GLN A 49 -0.14 -14.11 1.85
N ALA A 50 0.65 -14.88 2.61
CA ALA A 50 0.15 -15.61 3.76
C ALA A 50 -0.48 -14.67 4.80
N ARG A 51 0.17 -13.54 5.11
CA ARG A 51 -0.36 -12.54 6.03
C ARG A 51 -1.65 -11.90 5.51
N THR A 52 -1.66 -11.47 4.24
CA THR A 52 -2.83 -10.84 3.61
C THR A 52 -4.05 -11.77 3.62
N HIS A 53 -3.85 -13.05 3.26
CA HIS A 53 -4.92 -14.05 3.33
C HIS A 53 -5.43 -14.25 4.76
N ALA A 54 -4.55 -14.40 5.73
CA ALA A 54 -4.95 -14.58 7.13
C ALA A 54 -5.79 -13.40 7.64
N ILE A 55 -5.41 -12.17 7.30
CA ILE A 55 -6.13 -10.97 7.71
C ILE A 55 -7.48 -10.85 7.01
N ALA A 56 -7.56 -11.12 5.71
CA ALA A 56 -8.82 -11.08 4.97
C ALA A 56 -9.82 -12.10 5.53
N HIS A 57 -9.37 -13.33 5.81
CA HIS A 57 -10.20 -14.34 6.45
C HIS A 57 -10.63 -13.94 7.87
N HIS A 58 -9.72 -13.35 8.64
CA HIS A 58 -10.04 -12.83 9.98
C HIS A 58 -11.11 -11.74 9.94
N LEU A 59 -10.93 -10.71 9.10
CA LEU A 59 -11.90 -9.63 8.95
C LEU A 59 -13.27 -10.13 8.51
N ARG A 60 -13.29 -11.10 7.57
CA ARG A 60 -14.53 -11.73 7.13
C ARG A 60 -15.21 -12.52 8.25
N ALA A 61 -14.46 -13.38 8.95
CA ALA A 61 -15.02 -14.29 9.96
C ALA A 61 -15.44 -13.56 11.24
N GLN A 62 -14.66 -12.58 11.70
CA GLN A 62 -14.90 -11.91 12.98
C GLN A 62 -15.80 -10.67 12.86
N HIS A 63 -15.76 -10.00 11.70
CA HIS A 63 -16.45 -8.72 11.52
C HIS A 63 -17.53 -8.74 10.44
N GLY A 64 -17.66 -9.84 9.69
CA GLY A 64 -18.68 -9.99 8.64
C GLY A 64 -18.62 -8.90 7.58
N ILE A 65 -17.39 -8.52 7.17
CA ILE A 65 -17.17 -7.42 6.20
C ILE A 65 -17.88 -7.70 4.87
N LYS A 66 -18.49 -6.67 4.28
CA LYS A 66 -19.16 -6.75 2.97
C LYS A 66 -18.22 -6.45 1.79
N ALA A 67 -17.09 -5.82 2.05
CA ALA A 67 -16.05 -5.52 1.09
C ALA A 67 -14.70 -5.37 1.81
N LEU A 68 -13.60 -5.54 1.09
CA LEU A 68 -12.25 -5.37 1.61
C LEU A 68 -11.48 -4.32 0.78
N VAL A 69 -10.90 -3.34 1.45
CA VAL A 69 -9.92 -2.41 0.90
C VAL A 69 -8.53 -2.81 1.40
N ILE A 70 -7.64 -3.19 0.48
CA ILE A 70 -6.23 -3.44 0.76
C ILE A 70 -5.50 -2.12 0.56
N ALA A 71 -5.26 -1.40 1.66
CA ALA A 71 -4.67 -0.05 1.67
C ALA A 71 -3.12 -0.08 1.60
N CYS A 72 -2.54 -1.25 1.40
CA CYS A 72 -1.10 -1.49 1.29
C CYS A 72 -0.73 -1.80 -0.16
N ASN A 73 0.15 -0.98 -0.78
CA ASN A 73 0.64 -1.23 -2.14
C ASN A 73 1.37 -2.59 -2.25
N THR A 74 2.22 -2.91 -1.27
CA THR A 74 2.97 -4.17 -1.24
C THR A 74 2.03 -5.38 -1.14
N ALA A 75 1.04 -5.33 -0.24
CA ALA A 75 0.07 -6.41 -0.09
C ALA A 75 -0.81 -6.54 -1.34
N THR A 76 -1.23 -5.43 -1.95
CA THR A 76 -1.98 -5.44 -3.19
C THR A 76 -1.18 -6.11 -4.31
N ALA A 77 0.08 -5.71 -4.49
CA ALA A 77 0.95 -6.25 -5.53
C ALA A 77 1.17 -7.76 -5.39
N ALA A 78 1.38 -8.23 -4.16
CA ALA A 78 1.70 -9.62 -3.89
C ALA A 78 0.48 -10.55 -3.83
N ALA A 79 -0.69 -10.08 -3.37
CA ALA A 79 -1.75 -10.99 -2.91
C ALA A 79 -3.14 -10.75 -3.50
N VAL A 80 -3.44 -9.61 -4.12
CA VAL A 80 -4.83 -9.27 -4.49
C VAL A 80 -5.46 -10.28 -5.46
N GLU A 81 -4.68 -10.82 -6.39
CA GLU A 81 -5.19 -11.78 -7.39
C GLU A 81 -5.51 -13.14 -6.76
N SER A 82 -4.58 -13.67 -5.96
CA SER A 82 -4.79 -14.93 -5.25
C SER A 82 -5.93 -14.83 -4.23
N LEU A 83 -6.07 -13.67 -3.59
CA LEU A 83 -7.13 -13.42 -2.62
C LEU A 83 -8.51 -13.33 -3.29
N ARG A 84 -8.62 -12.67 -4.45
CA ARG A 84 -9.85 -12.65 -5.25
C ARG A 84 -10.28 -14.04 -5.70
N ALA A 85 -9.32 -14.90 -6.06
CA ALA A 85 -9.59 -16.28 -6.40
C ALA A 85 -10.08 -17.10 -5.19
N ALA A 86 -9.53 -16.84 -4.00
CA ALA A 86 -9.92 -17.55 -2.77
C ALA A 86 -11.26 -17.07 -2.18
N LEU A 87 -11.63 -15.81 -2.38
CA LEU A 87 -12.83 -15.18 -1.84
C LEU A 87 -13.61 -14.45 -2.96
N PRO A 88 -14.14 -15.18 -3.96
CA PRO A 88 -14.75 -14.59 -5.15
C PRO A 88 -16.04 -13.82 -4.87
N ASP A 89 -16.69 -14.10 -3.76
CA ASP A 89 -17.93 -13.43 -3.29
C ASP A 89 -17.68 -12.15 -2.46
N LEU A 90 -16.40 -11.85 -2.11
CA LEU A 90 -16.03 -10.66 -1.37
C LEU A 90 -15.46 -9.60 -2.33
N PRO A 91 -16.17 -8.48 -2.57
CA PRO A 91 -15.63 -7.37 -3.35
C PRO A 91 -14.32 -6.84 -2.75
N MET A 92 -13.28 -6.69 -3.57
CA MET A 92 -11.95 -6.26 -3.12
C MET A 92 -11.40 -5.15 -3.98
N ILE A 93 -10.89 -4.12 -3.33
CA ILE A 93 -10.16 -3.00 -3.94
C ILE A 93 -8.77 -2.97 -3.33
N GLY A 94 -7.74 -2.99 -4.17
CA GLY A 94 -6.36 -2.77 -3.77
C GLY A 94 -5.88 -1.40 -4.23
N VAL A 95 -5.07 -0.73 -3.40
CA VAL A 95 -4.41 0.51 -3.81
C VAL A 95 -3.22 0.21 -4.71
N GLU A 96 -2.96 1.09 -5.67
CA GLU A 96 -1.86 0.98 -6.61
C GLU A 96 -1.07 2.28 -6.65
N PRO A 97 0.23 2.23 -7.02
CA PRO A 97 0.99 3.44 -7.29
C PRO A 97 0.29 4.33 -8.31
N ALA A 98 0.29 5.64 -8.08
CA ALA A 98 -0.46 6.63 -8.85
C ALA A 98 0.20 6.93 -10.23
N ILE A 99 0.58 5.90 -10.99
CA ILE A 99 1.28 6.01 -12.28
C ILE A 99 0.43 6.78 -13.30
N LYS A 100 -0.81 6.36 -13.48
CA LYS A 100 -1.73 7.00 -14.44
C LYS A 100 -1.97 8.48 -14.13
N PRO A 101 -2.42 8.88 -12.93
CA PRO A 101 -2.61 10.29 -12.63
C PRO A 101 -1.31 11.10 -12.68
N ALA A 102 -0.17 10.54 -12.24
CA ALA A 102 1.12 11.21 -12.32
C ALA A 102 1.55 11.47 -13.78
N SER A 103 1.36 10.49 -14.67
CA SER A 103 1.64 10.65 -16.10
C SER A 103 0.79 11.76 -16.75
N LEU A 104 -0.48 11.84 -16.37
CA LEU A 104 -1.40 12.85 -16.90
C LEU A 104 -1.13 14.27 -16.36
N SER A 105 -0.60 14.37 -15.14
CA SER A 105 -0.39 15.66 -14.44
C SER A 105 1.01 16.23 -14.64
N SER A 106 1.99 15.41 -15.03
CA SER A 106 3.39 15.85 -15.17
C SER A 106 3.55 16.75 -16.40
N GLN A 107 3.99 17.98 -16.17
CA GLN A 107 4.31 18.94 -17.25
C GLN A 107 5.68 18.67 -17.85
N THR A 108 6.62 18.12 -17.09
CA THR A 108 7.98 17.82 -17.53
C THR A 108 8.10 16.45 -18.18
N HIS A 109 7.09 15.61 -18.06
CA HIS A 109 7.13 14.19 -18.41
C HIS A 109 8.21 13.39 -17.68
N HIS A 110 8.69 13.89 -16.53
CA HIS A 110 9.57 13.20 -15.60
C HIS A 110 8.89 13.11 -14.26
N VAL A 111 8.87 11.90 -13.67
CA VAL A 111 8.25 11.64 -12.38
C VAL A 111 9.17 10.77 -11.54
N GLY A 112 9.56 11.29 -10.37
CA GLY A 112 10.21 10.50 -9.33
C GLY A 112 9.16 9.70 -8.56
N LEU A 113 9.43 8.43 -8.31
CA LEU A 113 8.55 7.55 -7.55
C LEU A 113 9.33 6.87 -6.43
N MET A 114 8.91 7.08 -5.20
CA MET A 114 9.45 6.44 -4.01
C MET A 114 8.50 5.37 -3.52
N ALA A 115 8.96 4.13 -3.42
CA ALA A 115 8.15 3.02 -2.94
C ALA A 115 9.00 1.96 -2.25
N THR A 116 8.35 0.98 -1.63
CA THR A 116 9.07 -0.18 -1.09
C THR A 116 9.64 -1.04 -2.21
N ARG A 117 10.72 -1.78 -1.93
CA ARG A 117 11.33 -2.72 -2.88
C ARG A 117 10.31 -3.70 -3.46
N GLY A 118 9.51 -4.32 -2.62
CA GLY A 118 8.47 -5.26 -3.06
C GLY A 118 7.45 -4.64 -4.01
N THR A 119 7.17 -3.33 -3.89
CA THR A 119 6.30 -2.62 -4.85
C THR A 119 7.03 -2.38 -6.17
N VAL A 120 8.23 -1.82 -6.14
CA VAL A 120 9.01 -1.45 -7.35
C VAL A 120 9.35 -2.68 -8.20
N GLU A 121 9.68 -3.80 -7.58
CA GLU A 121 10.05 -5.05 -8.26
C GLU A 121 8.83 -5.90 -8.68
N SER A 122 7.61 -5.51 -8.27
CA SER A 122 6.41 -6.30 -8.58
C SER A 122 6.03 -6.29 -10.06
N ARG A 123 5.51 -7.44 -10.55
CA ARG A 123 4.94 -7.54 -11.91
C ARG A 123 3.82 -6.53 -12.12
N ARG A 124 3.03 -6.26 -11.09
CA ARG A 124 1.92 -5.31 -11.14
C ARG A 124 2.40 -3.89 -11.38
N PHE A 125 3.47 -3.46 -10.72
CA PHE A 125 4.09 -2.16 -10.95
C PHE A 125 4.60 -2.01 -12.38
N HIS A 126 5.33 -3.00 -12.89
CA HIS A 126 5.82 -3.00 -14.26
C HIS A 126 4.69 -2.97 -15.30
N LYS A 127 3.59 -3.66 -15.04
CA LYS A 127 2.40 -3.61 -15.87
C LYS A 127 1.79 -2.21 -15.90
N LEU A 128 1.64 -1.56 -14.74
CA LEU A 128 1.13 -0.18 -14.66
C LEU A 128 2.02 0.81 -15.42
N LEU A 129 3.35 0.68 -15.31
CA LEU A 129 4.30 1.50 -16.09
C LEU A 129 4.14 1.28 -17.59
N HIS A 130 3.98 0.04 -18.03
CA HIS A 130 3.78 -0.29 -19.45
C HIS A 130 2.47 0.30 -19.98
N GLU A 131 1.38 0.21 -19.22
CA GLU A 131 0.05 0.65 -19.65
C GLU A 131 -0.13 2.17 -19.61
N HIS A 132 0.51 2.86 -18.67
CA HIS A 132 0.24 4.27 -18.40
C HIS A 132 1.46 5.19 -18.44
N GLY A 133 2.67 4.63 -18.54
CA GLY A 133 3.92 5.39 -18.47
C GLY A 133 4.53 5.77 -19.83
N GLN A 134 3.86 5.48 -20.97
CA GLN A 134 4.46 5.58 -22.30
C GLN A 134 4.97 6.98 -22.71
N HIS A 135 4.39 8.03 -22.15
CA HIS A 135 4.77 9.42 -22.44
C HIS A 135 5.47 10.12 -21.27
N THR A 136 5.80 9.37 -20.22
CA THR A 136 6.40 9.91 -18.99
C THR A 136 7.52 9.01 -18.53
N GLN A 137 8.69 9.59 -18.28
CA GLN A 137 9.82 8.89 -17.74
C GLN A 137 9.66 8.78 -16.21
N PHE A 138 9.51 7.55 -15.73
CA PHE A 138 9.43 7.27 -14.31
C PHE A 138 10.80 6.84 -13.77
N HIS A 139 11.26 7.53 -12.73
CA HIS A 139 12.44 7.22 -11.96
C HIS A 139 12.00 6.56 -10.66
N ALA A 140 12.00 5.22 -10.63
CA ALA A 140 11.52 4.47 -9.48
C ALA A 140 12.68 4.17 -8.50
N GLN A 141 12.54 4.63 -7.28
CA GLN A 141 13.50 4.43 -6.19
C GLN A 141 12.91 3.48 -5.14
N ALA A 142 13.57 2.34 -4.92
CA ALA A 142 13.27 1.47 -3.79
C ALA A 142 13.84 2.10 -2.51
N CYS A 143 12.96 2.37 -1.54
CA CYS A 143 13.28 3.10 -0.31
C CYS A 143 13.37 2.14 0.89
N ASP A 144 14.37 1.26 0.89
CA ASP A 144 14.57 0.30 1.99
C ASP A 144 14.79 1.03 3.32
N GLY A 145 14.16 0.53 4.38
CA GLY A 145 14.21 1.12 5.71
C GLY A 145 13.25 2.29 5.94
N LEU A 146 12.81 3.01 4.89
CA LEU A 146 11.97 4.19 5.06
C LEU A 146 10.60 3.86 5.69
N ALA A 147 9.93 2.82 5.21
CA ALA A 147 8.66 2.39 5.79
C ALA A 147 8.81 1.99 7.27
N ARG A 148 9.90 1.29 7.61
CA ARG A 148 10.22 0.95 9.00
C ARG A 148 10.46 2.18 9.85
N ALA A 149 11.25 3.15 9.36
CA ALA A 149 11.50 4.39 10.08
C ALA A 149 10.21 5.17 10.34
N ILE A 150 9.28 5.21 9.37
CA ILE A 150 7.97 5.84 9.53
C ILE A 150 7.15 5.14 10.62
N GLU A 151 7.06 3.81 10.62
CA GLU A 151 6.34 3.04 11.65
C GLU A 151 6.91 3.30 13.05
N LEU A 152 8.23 3.37 13.19
CA LEU A 152 8.90 3.60 14.47
C LEU A 152 8.88 5.08 14.89
N SER A 153 8.76 6.02 13.97
CA SER A 153 8.79 7.47 14.26
C SER A 153 7.68 7.92 15.20
N THR A 154 6.59 7.16 15.28
CA THR A 154 5.49 7.43 16.21
C THR A 154 5.82 7.03 17.66
N GLN A 155 6.93 6.32 17.89
CA GLN A 155 7.31 5.76 19.18
C GLN A 155 8.60 6.36 19.76
N ALA A 156 9.35 7.15 18.97
CA ALA A 156 10.65 7.69 19.35
C ALA A 156 10.69 9.22 19.18
N GLU A 157 11.28 9.94 20.14
CA GLU A 157 11.43 11.40 20.07
C GLU A 157 12.23 11.86 18.85
N ASP A 158 13.25 11.09 18.45
CA ASP A 158 14.12 11.39 17.27
C ASP A 158 13.66 10.71 15.97
N GLY A 159 12.53 10.00 15.97
CA GLY A 159 12.06 9.21 14.83
C GLY A 159 11.84 10.05 13.56
N ALA A 160 11.42 11.30 13.73
CA ALA A 160 11.24 12.22 12.59
C ALA A 160 12.56 12.55 11.87
N MET A 161 13.69 12.61 12.58
CA MET A 161 15.00 12.91 11.99
C MET A 161 15.48 11.78 11.08
N GLU A 162 15.30 10.53 11.48
CA GLU A 162 15.66 9.37 10.65
C GLU A 162 14.83 9.34 9.36
N VAL A 163 13.52 9.57 9.46
CA VAL A 163 12.63 9.66 8.29
C VAL A 163 13.08 10.76 7.34
N GLN A 164 13.39 11.96 7.85
CA GLN A 164 13.87 13.07 7.04
C GLN A 164 15.20 12.75 6.33
N ALA A 165 16.15 12.14 7.04
CA ALA A 165 17.44 11.75 6.48
C ALA A 165 17.28 10.71 5.35
N LEU A 166 16.44 9.71 5.54
CA LEU A 166 16.13 8.71 4.52
C LEU A 166 15.40 9.33 3.32
N CYS A 167 14.44 10.21 3.55
CA CYS A 167 13.76 10.93 2.47
C CYS A 167 14.77 11.77 1.65
N ALA A 168 15.62 12.55 2.31
CA ALA A 168 16.64 13.35 1.63
C ALA A 168 17.57 12.49 0.78
N ARG A 169 18.04 11.37 1.34
CA ARG A 169 18.89 10.39 0.63
C ARG A 169 18.24 9.86 -0.63
N TYR A 170 16.97 9.43 -0.54
CA TYR A 170 16.27 8.80 -1.68
C TYR A 170 15.83 9.82 -2.72
N ILE A 171 15.43 11.04 -2.32
CA ILE A 171 15.12 12.13 -3.24
C ILE A 171 16.37 12.55 -4.04
N SER A 172 17.55 12.58 -3.39
CA SER A 172 18.80 12.94 -4.09
C SER A 172 19.27 11.88 -5.10
N ALA A 173 18.68 10.69 -5.08
CA ALA A 173 18.99 9.61 -6.03
C ALA A 173 18.03 9.57 -7.23
N LEU A 174 16.96 10.37 -7.21
CA LEU A 174 15.98 10.52 -8.28
C LEU A 174 16.40 11.59 -9.31
#